data_1f10be97980466ac632f006c8f725d2b
#
_entry.id   1f10be97980466ac632f006c8f725d2b
#
_cell.length_a   1.000
_cell.length_b   1.000
_cell.length_c   1.000
_cell.angle_alpha   90.00
_cell.angle_beta   90.00
_cell.angle_gamma   90.00
#
_symmetry.space_group_name_H-M   'P 1'
#
loop_
_entity.id
_entity.type
_entity.pdbx_description
1 polymer ?
#
loop_
_entity_poly.entity_id
_entity_poly.type
_entity_poly.pdbx_seq_one_letter_code
_entity_poly.pdbx_strand_id
1 'polypeptide(L)'
;GGESIQWINPQLRKPQEFTFIFERTRIIVEYLVVEQNSGAELVRFRMERPTPGIWTISVRTEVEVVNGSFDMWLPITQFLESEVIFLEPTPYTTITEPGYVHRSITATAYNDANRSFYANSGRGYARDGYVKPDIAAPGVNVSTIMGFMTGTSMAAAISVTMTTSAITL
;
A
#
# COMPACT_ATOMS: atom_id res chain seq x y z
N GLY A 1 -6.82 25.87 9.83
CA GLY A 1 -5.49 25.79 10.36
C GLY A 1 -4.57 26.71 9.58
N GLY A 2 -3.37 26.44 9.49
CA GLY A 2 -2.33 27.25 8.85
C GLY A 2 -0.98 26.99 9.51
N GLU A 3 -0.98 26.06 10.46
CA GLU A 3 0.27 25.57 11.02
C GLU A 3 1.01 24.72 10.01
N SER A 4 2.32 24.81 10.00
CA SER A 4 3.19 23.97 9.17
C SER A 4 4.44 23.58 9.95
N ILE A 5 4.90 22.36 9.71
CA ILE A 5 6.23 21.93 10.10
C ILE A 5 7.17 22.41 9.00
N GLN A 6 8.21 23.13 9.36
CA GLN A 6 9.10 23.68 8.35
C GLN A 6 9.99 22.61 7.72
N TRP A 7 10.45 21.65 8.51
CA TRP A 7 11.35 20.61 8.01
C TRP A 7 11.39 19.37 8.93
N ILE A 8 11.36 18.19 8.32
CA ILE A 8 11.59 16.93 9.01
C ILE A 8 13.00 16.45 8.63
N ASN A 9 13.89 16.37 9.60
CA ASN A 9 15.28 16.02 9.36
C ASN A 9 15.45 14.51 9.09
N PRO A 10 15.85 14.09 7.89
CA PRO A 10 16.01 12.68 7.54
C PRO A 10 17.18 11.98 8.23
N GLN A 11 18.14 12.72 8.76
CA GLN A 11 19.34 12.16 9.39
C GLN A 11 19.11 11.70 10.84
N LEU A 12 17.98 12.08 11.44
CA LEU A 12 17.64 11.62 12.78
C LEU A 12 17.06 10.21 12.72
N ARG A 13 17.83 9.24 13.19
CA ARG A 13 17.42 7.82 13.29
C ARG A 13 16.37 7.55 14.39
N LYS A 14 15.90 8.56 15.06
CA LYS A 14 14.88 8.48 16.12
C LYS A 14 13.56 9.04 15.60
N PRO A 15 12.41 8.53 16.08
CA PRO A 15 11.13 9.13 15.79
C PRO A 15 11.14 10.62 16.14
N GLN A 16 10.61 11.43 15.24
CA GLN A 16 10.44 12.87 15.42
C GLN A 16 8.96 13.13 15.70
N GLU A 17 8.70 13.94 16.73
CA GLU A 17 7.34 14.24 17.14
C GLU A 17 7.03 15.71 16.93
N PHE A 18 5.89 15.98 16.33
CA PHE A 18 5.40 17.33 16.07
C PHE A 18 3.98 17.45 16.57
N THR A 19 3.66 18.57 17.22
CA THR A 19 2.30 18.84 17.68
C THR A 19 1.81 20.12 17.03
N PHE A 20 0.72 19.99 16.30
CA PHE A 20 -0.05 21.13 15.78
C PHE A 20 -0.98 21.60 16.90
N ILE A 21 -0.75 22.82 17.37
CA ILE A 21 -1.44 23.36 18.56
C ILE A 21 -2.89 23.68 18.25
N PHE A 22 -3.15 24.29 17.09
CA PHE A 22 -4.51 24.71 16.71
C PHE A 22 -5.37 23.51 16.30
N GLU A 23 -4.78 22.58 15.56
CA GLU A 23 -5.44 21.35 15.14
C GLU A 23 -5.45 20.27 16.23
N ARG A 24 -4.68 20.43 17.31
CA ARG A 24 -4.50 19.46 18.40
C ARG A 24 -4.09 18.06 17.89
N THR A 25 -3.41 18.04 16.78
CA THR A 25 -2.95 16.83 16.11
C THR A 25 -1.48 16.60 16.44
N ARG A 26 -1.13 15.39 16.84
CA ARG A 26 0.25 14.95 17.00
C ARG A 26 0.66 14.11 15.82
N ILE A 27 1.81 14.39 15.24
CA ILE A 27 2.39 13.63 14.14
C ILE A 27 3.71 13.04 14.62
N ILE A 28 3.86 11.75 14.45
CA ILE A 28 5.10 11.03 14.71
C ILE A 28 5.64 10.57 13.37
N VAL A 29 6.88 10.94 13.08
CA VAL A 29 7.57 10.60 11.83
C VAL A 29 8.73 9.67 12.14
N GLU A 30 8.72 8.51 11.54
CA GLU A 30 9.78 7.53 11.58
C GLU A 30 10.44 7.45 10.20
N TYR A 31 11.73 7.66 10.17
CA TYR A 31 12.52 7.64 8.94
C TYR A 31 13.44 6.42 8.91
N LEU A 32 13.22 5.53 7.96
CA LEU A 32 14.08 4.38 7.68
C LEU A 32 14.87 4.68 6.41
N VAL A 33 16.15 4.99 6.57
CA VAL A 33 17.03 5.44 5.47
C VAL A 33 17.16 4.39 4.38
N VAL A 34 17.23 3.11 4.77
CA VAL A 34 17.24 1.99 3.80
C VAL A 34 16.43 0.85 4.38
N GLU A 35 15.39 0.48 3.69
CA GLU A 35 14.63 -0.72 4.00
C GLU A 35 15.38 -1.94 3.45
N GLN A 36 15.65 -2.94 4.31
CA GLN A 36 16.58 -4.03 4.00
C GLN A 36 16.14 -4.91 2.83
N ASN A 37 14.85 -5.05 2.62
CA ASN A 37 14.32 -5.96 1.60
C ASN A 37 14.20 -5.31 0.23
N SER A 38 13.87 -4.02 0.17
CA SER A 38 13.62 -3.29 -1.08
C SER A 38 14.74 -2.32 -1.46
N GLY A 39 15.64 -1.99 -0.53
CA GLY A 39 16.63 -0.94 -0.71
C GLY A 39 16.04 0.48 -0.80
N ALA A 40 14.74 0.62 -0.56
CA ALA A 40 14.05 1.88 -0.64
C ALA A 40 14.09 2.63 0.70
N GLU A 41 14.02 3.95 0.63
CA GLU A 41 13.81 4.78 1.81
C GLU A 41 12.33 4.79 2.16
N LEU A 42 12.01 4.53 3.42
CA LEU A 42 10.66 4.53 3.95
C LEU A 42 10.50 5.63 4.99
N VAL A 43 9.48 6.45 4.81
CA VAL A 43 9.04 7.42 5.82
C VAL A 43 7.64 7.05 6.27
N ARG A 44 7.49 6.79 7.57
CA ARG A 44 6.19 6.49 8.17
C ARG A 44 5.66 7.70 8.92
N PHE A 45 4.46 8.11 8.59
CA PHE A 45 3.72 9.15 9.30
C PHE A 45 2.62 8.50 10.14
N ARG A 46 2.63 8.74 11.44
CA ARG A 46 1.52 8.38 12.31
C ARG A 46 0.88 9.65 12.84
N MET A 47 -0.37 9.86 12.50
CA MET A 47 -1.16 11.00 12.96
C MET A 47 -2.09 10.56 14.08
N GLU A 48 -1.99 11.20 15.21
CA GLU A 48 -2.85 10.97 16.36
C GLU A 48 -3.87 12.10 16.48
N ARG A 49 -5.14 11.74 16.50
CA ARG A 49 -6.27 12.66 16.56
C ARG A 49 -6.23 13.74 15.46
N PRO A 50 -6.12 13.36 14.19
CA PRO A 50 -6.07 14.35 13.12
C PRO A 50 -7.39 15.12 13.05
N THR A 51 -7.30 16.43 13.00
CA THR A 51 -8.46 17.29 12.75
C THR A 51 -8.91 17.10 11.30
N PRO A 52 -10.22 16.99 11.03
CA PRO A 52 -10.73 16.91 9.67
C PRO A 52 -10.26 18.10 8.82
N GLY A 53 -9.84 17.82 7.59
CA GLY A 53 -9.36 18.84 6.67
C GLY A 53 -8.33 18.29 5.69
N ILE A 54 -7.71 19.19 4.93
CA ILE A 54 -6.68 18.84 3.96
C ILE A 54 -5.32 18.93 4.65
N TRP A 55 -4.61 17.82 4.64
CA TRP A 55 -3.23 17.72 5.10
C TRP A 55 -2.30 17.63 3.89
N THR A 56 -1.30 18.48 3.85
CA THR A 56 -0.34 18.52 2.74
C THR A 56 1.03 18.03 3.22
N ILE A 57 1.55 17.02 2.53
CA ILE A 57 2.91 16.52 2.72
C ILE A 57 3.72 16.92 1.49
N SER A 58 4.80 17.67 1.71
CA SER A 58 5.71 18.09 0.64
C SER A 58 7.02 17.31 0.73
N VAL A 59 7.42 16.69 -0.35
CA VAL A 59 8.71 16.01 -0.49
C VAL A 59 9.64 16.92 -1.29
N ARG A 60 10.86 17.13 -0.75
CA ARG A 60 11.89 17.96 -1.40
C ARG A 60 13.22 17.25 -1.33
N THR A 61 14.06 17.49 -2.30
CA THR A 61 15.45 17.03 -2.33
C THR A 61 16.38 18.21 -2.13
N GLU A 62 17.48 18.02 -1.41
CA GLU A 62 18.53 19.01 -1.23
C GLU A 62 19.62 18.88 -2.31
N VAL A 63 19.66 17.77 -3.00
CA VAL A 63 20.62 17.46 -4.06
C VAL A 63 19.89 17.06 -5.32
N GLU A 64 20.57 17.20 -6.46
CA GLU A 64 20.03 16.70 -7.72
C GLU A 64 19.86 15.17 -7.67
N VAL A 65 18.67 14.69 -8.00
CA VAL A 65 18.34 13.28 -8.03
C VAL A 65 18.11 12.80 -9.46
N VAL A 66 18.58 11.61 -9.76
CA VAL A 66 18.42 11.01 -11.10
C VAL A 66 16.95 10.61 -11.35
N ASN A 67 16.28 10.14 -10.30
CA ASN A 67 14.86 9.80 -10.31
C ASN A 67 14.22 10.20 -8.99
N GLY A 68 13.38 11.21 -9.01
CA GLY A 68 12.69 11.76 -7.84
C GLY A 68 11.29 11.17 -7.60
N SER A 69 11.00 9.99 -8.14
CA SER A 69 9.71 9.34 -7.92
C SER A 69 9.57 8.82 -6.50
N PHE A 70 8.37 8.96 -5.95
CA PHE A 70 7.99 8.39 -4.67
C PHE A 70 6.55 7.92 -4.73
N ASP A 71 6.23 6.96 -3.88
CA ASP A 71 4.88 6.46 -3.71
C ASP A 71 4.40 6.73 -2.29
N MET A 72 3.11 6.91 -2.11
CA MET A 72 2.49 7.10 -0.81
C MET A 72 1.28 6.18 -0.68
N TRP A 73 1.19 5.49 0.46
CA TRP A 73 0.08 4.58 0.73
C TRP A 73 -0.60 4.93 2.05
N LEU A 74 -1.89 4.72 2.07
CA LEU A 74 -2.68 4.68 3.30
C LEU A 74 -2.84 3.23 3.76
N PRO A 75 -2.98 2.98 5.06
CA PRO A 75 -3.43 1.70 5.57
C PRO A 75 -4.77 1.29 4.94
N ILE A 76 -5.08 -0.01 4.94
CA ILE A 76 -6.41 -0.46 4.54
C ILE A 76 -7.46 0.17 5.44
N THR A 77 -8.60 0.50 4.87
CA THR A 77 -9.68 1.28 5.51
C THR A 77 -10.11 0.73 6.88
N GLN A 78 -10.02 -0.59 7.06
CA GLN A 78 -10.36 -1.25 8.33
C GLN A 78 -9.46 -0.85 9.51
N PHE A 79 -8.28 -0.31 9.25
CA PHE A 79 -7.33 0.15 10.28
C PHE A 79 -7.32 1.66 10.45
N LEU A 80 -8.20 2.36 9.76
CA LEU A 80 -8.35 3.81 9.89
C LEU A 80 -9.53 4.11 10.83
N GLU A 81 -9.32 4.98 11.79
CA GLU A 81 -10.37 5.41 12.74
C GLU A 81 -11.39 6.35 12.06
N SER A 82 -11.02 6.95 10.94
CA SER A 82 -11.86 7.86 10.16
C SER A 82 -11.60 7.69 8.68
N GLU A 83 -12.48 8.21 7.85
CA GLU A 83 -12.29 8.23 6.41
C GLU A 83 -11.12 9.14 6.04
N VAL A 84 -10.10 8.55 5.44
CA VAL A 84 -8.92 9.26 4.91
C VAL A 84 -8.73 8.83 3.47
N ILE A 85 -8.60 9.80 2.57
CA ILE A 85 -8.41 9.55 1.14
C ILE A 85 -7.30 10.45 0.59
N PHE A 86 -6.66 10.03 -0.49
CA PHE A 86 -5.89 10.93 -1.32
C PHE A 86 -6.83 11.74 -2.21
N LEU A 87 -6.54 13.01 -2.43
CA LEU A 87 -7.35 13.85 -3.34
C LEU A 87 -7.22 13.40 -4.80
N GLU A 88 -6.05 12.93 -5.18
CA GLU A 88 -5.76 12.41 -6.52
C GLU A 88 -5.14 11.00 -6.41
N PRO A 89 -5.95 9.97 -6.10
CA PRO A 89 -5.43 8.61 -5.97
C PRO A 89 -5.13 7.98 -7.32
N THR A 90 -4.12 7.13 -7.36
CA THR A 90 -3.88 6.24 -8.49
C THR A 90 -4.23 4.80 -8.12
N PRO A 91 -4.85 4.02 -9.01
CA PRO A 91 -5.12 2.60 -8.74
C PRO A 91 -3.90 1.71 -9.00
N TYR A 92 -2.82 2.25 -9.55
CA TYR A 92 -1.62 1.50 -9.90
C TYR A 92 -0.61 1.49 -8.76
N THR A 93 0.31 0.52 -8.77
CA THR A 93 1.33 0.32 -7.74
C THR A 93 0.70 0.14 -6.35
N THR A 94 -0.41 -0.59 -6.30
CA THR A 94 -1.17 -0.85 -5.07
C THR A 94 -0.98 -2.27 -4.53
N ILE A 95 -0.04 -3.03 -5.07
CA ILE A 95 0.36 -4.33 -4.52
C ILE A 95 1.20 -4.09 -3.28
N THR A 96 0.78 -4.71 -2.16
CA THR A 96 1.46 -4.60 -0.87
C THR A 96 2.42 -5.77 -0.62
N GLU A 97 3.26 -5.65 0.40
CA GLU A 97 4.08 -6.78 0.88
C GLU A 97 3.21 -7.96 1.35
N PRO A 98 3.65 -9.19 1.09
CA PRO A 98 4.82 -9.62 0.32
C PRO A 98 4.58 -9.76 -1.20
N GLY A 99 3.48 -9.26 -1.72
CA GLY A 99 3.01 -9.49 -3.10
C GLY A 99 3.93 -8.96 -4.20
N TYR A 100 4.78 -7.99 -3.93
CA TYR A 100 5.71 -7.45 -4.94
C TYR A 100 7.09 -8.14 -4.94
N VAL A 101 7.31 -9.14 -4.08
CA VAL A 101 8.58 -9.89 -4.09
C VAL A 101 8.71 -10.70 -5.38
N HIS A 102 9.86 -10.61 -6.05
CA HIS A 102 10.07 -11.22 -7.38
C HIS A 102 9.89 -12.74 -7.39
N ARG A 103 10.26 -13.41 -6.30
CA ARG A 103 10.19 -14.87 -6.19
C ARG A 103 8.87 -15.40 -5.64
N SER A 104 7.91 -14.53 -5.37
CA SER A 104 6.56 -14.94 -4.97
C SER A 104 5.64 -15.03 -6.20
N ILE A 105 4.69 -15.95 -6.17
CA ILE A 105 3.56 -15.94 -7.09
C ILE A 105 2.47 -15.09 -6.46
N THR A 106 2.13 -13.99 -7.10
CA THR A 106 1.13 -13.03 -6.61
C THR A 106 -0.14 -13.15 -7.43
N ALA A 107 -1.24 -13.44 -6.75
CA ALA A 107 -2.54 -13.55 -7.37
C ALA A 107 -3.36 -12.28 -7.21
N THR A 108 -4.03 -11.86 -8.26
CA THR A 108 -5.11 -10.87 -8.23
C THR A 108 -6.46 -11.55 -8.31
N ALA A 109 -7.50 -10.88 -7.83
CA ALA A 109 -8.85 -11.42 -7.83
C ALA A 109 -9.72 -10.81 -8.94
N TYR A 110 -10.57 -11.64 -9.52
CA TYR A 110 -11.64 -11.20 -10.40
C TYR A 110 -12.99 -11.84 -10.02
N ASN A 111 -14.08 -11.25 -10.50
CA ASN A 111 -15.41 -11.82 -10.38
C ASN A 111 -15.67 -12.73 -11.58
N ASP A 112 -15.80 -14.04 -11.34
CA ASP A 112 -15.98 -15.02 -12.40
C ASP A 112 -17.34 -14.91 -13.11
N ALA A 113 -18.37 -14.45 -12.41
CA ALA A 113 -19.72 -14.34 -12.96
C ALA A 113 -19.81 -13.32 -14.11
N ASN A 114 -19.05 -12.25 -14.05
CA ASN A 114 -19.08 -11.16 -15.05
C ASN A 114 -17.70 -10.80 -15.64
N ARG A 115 -16.67 -11.56 -15.28
CA ARG A 115 -15.28 -11.35 -15.72
C ARG A 115 -14.69 -9.97 -15.35
N SER A 116 -15.30 -9.26 -14.38
CA SER A 116 -14.79 -7.97 -13.94
C SER A 116 -13.63 -8.10 -12.95
N PHE A 117 -12.74 -7.14 -12.99
CA PHE A 117 -11.68 -7.01 -11.99
C PHE A 117 -12.29 -6.74 -10.60
N TYR A 118 -11.77 -7.38 -9.56
CA TYR A 118 -12.19 -7.09 -8.19
C TYR A 118 -11.54 -5.78 -7.71
N ALA A 119 -12.35 -4.77 -7.41
CA ALA A 119 -11.89 -3.40 -7.15
C ALA A 119 -10.90 -3.28 -5.98
N ASN A 120 -11.03 -4.17 -4.98
CA ASN A 120 -10.12 -4.19 -3.82
C ASN A 120 -8.87 -5.05 -4.05
N SER A 121 -8.64 -5.52 -5.25
CA SER A 121 -7.44 -6.27 -5.61
C SER A 121 -6.32 -5.31 -5.98
N GLY A 122 -5.11 -5.58 -5.50
CA GLY A 122 -3.93 -4.79 -5.85
C GLY A 122 -3.63 -4.82 -7.35
N ARG A 123 -3.18 -3.69 -7.89
CA ARG A 123 -2.77 -3.53 -9.29
C ARG A 123 -1.30 -3.19 -9.38
N GLY A 124 -0.62 -3.81 -10.32
CA GLY A 124 0.79 -3.54 -10.62
C GLY A 124 0.99 -2.29 -11.46
N TYR A 125 2.17 -2.00 -11.82
CA TYR A 125 3.36 -2.85 -11.62
C TYR A 125 3.85 -2.83 -10.18
N ALA A 126 4.83 -3.72 -9.84
CA ALA A 126 5.60 -3.53 -8.63
C ALA A 126 6.37 -2.20 -8.72
N ARG A 127 6.79 -1.66 -7.58
CA ARG A 127 7.41 -0.34 -7.49
C ARG A 127 8.69 -0.20 -8.34
N ASP A 128 9.44 -1.28 -8.50
CA ASP A 128 10.64 -1.37 -9.34
C ASP A 128 10.35 -1.60 -10.83
N GLY A 129 9.08 -1.54 -11.23
CA GLY A 129 8.63 -1.77 -12.61
C GLY A 129 8.46 -3.25 -12.98
N TYR A 130 8.71 -4.18 -12.07
CA TYR A 130 8.50 -5.60 -12.34
C TYR A 130 7.02 -5.92 -12.51
N VAL A 131 6.71 -6.83 -13.46
CA VAL A 131 5.32 -7.19 -13.75
C VAL A 131 4.74 -8.00 -12.62
N LYS A 132 3.76 -7.43 -11.95
CA LYS A 132 2.93 -8.05 -10.91
C LYS A 132 1.49 -7.54 -11.06
N PRO A 133 0.48 -8.29 -10.66
CA PRO A 133 0.49 -9.68 -10.20
C PRO A 133 0.82 -10.67 -11.33
N ASP A 134 1.22 -11.90 -10.97
CA ASP A 134 1.61 -12.94 -11.92
C ASP A 134 0.40 -13.66 -12.52
N ILE A 135 -0.68 -13.79 -11.76
CA ILE A 135 -1.87 -14.55 -12.14
C ILE A 135 -3.15 -13.88 -11.64
N ALA A 136 -4.24 -14.09 -12.36
CA ALA A 136 -5.59 -13.71 -11.93
C ALA A 136 -6.43 -14.98 -11.68
N ALA A 137 -7.17 -15.01 -10.57
CA ALA A 137 -8.06 -16.09 -10.22
C ALA A 137 -9.39 -15.59 -9.66
N PRO A 138 -10.47 -16.42 -9.68
CA PRO A 138 -11.73 -16.06 -9.04
C PRO A 138 -11.54 -15.73 -7.57
N GLY A 139 -12.10 -14.60 -7.14
CA GLY A 139 -11.99 -14.15 -5.75
C GLY A 139 -13.26 -13.48 -5.23
N VAL A 140 -14.35 -13.49 -6.00
CA VAL A 140 -15.63 -12.88 -5.61
C VAL A 140 -16.70 -13.95 -5.55
N ASN A 141 -17.42 -14.04 -4.44
CA ASN A 141 -18.46 -15.04 -4.19
C ASN A 141 -18.01 -16.48 -4.45
N VAL A 142 -16.81 -16.80 -4.01
CA VAL A 142 -16.25 -18.14 -4.12
C VAL A 142 -16.96 -19.06 -3.14
N SER A 143 -17.51 -20.18 -3.63
CA SER A 143 -18.17 -21.18 -2.80
C SER A 143 -17.15 -21.96 -1.99
N THR A 144 -17.34 -21.99 -0.67
CA THR A 144 -16.49 -22.72 0.27
C THR A 144 -17.36 -23.55 1.22
N ILE A 145 -16.75 -24.42 2.00
CA ILE A 145 -17.43 -25.18 3.05
C ILE A 145 -18.09 -24.29 4.13
N MET A 146 -17.65 -23.04 4.26
CA MET A 146 -18.17 -22.05 5.19
C MET A 146 -19.18 -21.08 4.55
N GLY A 147 -19.56 -21.33 3.29
CA GLY A 147 -20.41 -20.44 2.51
C GLY A 147 -19.64 -19.67 1.44
N PHE A 148 -20.26 -18.61 0.93
CA PHE A 148 -19.63 -17.76 -0.08
C PHE A 148 -18.67 -16.76 0.55
N MET A 149 -17.46 -16.69 0.02
CA MET A 149 -16.41 -15.76 0.48
C MET A 149 -15.89 -14.91 -0.67
N THR A 150 -15.49 -13.68 -0.32
CA THR A 150 -14.90 -12.73 -1.27
C THR A 150 -13.59 -12.16 -0.72
N GLY A 151 -12.56 -12.16 -1.53
CA GLY A 151 -11.26 -11.58 -1.19
C GLY A 151 -10.13 -12.12 -2.07
N THR A 152 -9.02 -11.41 -2.07
CA THR A 152 -7.78 -11.84 -2.76
C THR A 152 -7.21 -13.14 -2.19
N SER A 153 -7.49 -13.43 -0.91
CA SER A 153 -7.13 -14.71 -0.28
C SER A 153 -7.80 -15.91 -0.97
N MET A 154 -9.00 -15.75 -1.50
CA MET A 154 -9.68 -16.81 -2.27
C MET A 154 -8.97 -17.03 -3.61
N ALA A 155 -8.62 -15.95 -4.30
CA ALA A 155 -7.86 -16.03 -5.54
C ALA A 155 -6.50 -16.69 -5.33
N ALA A 156 -5.80 -16.37 -4.25
CA ALA A 156 -4.51 -16.98 -3.91
C ALA A 156 -4.64 -18.50 -3.68
N ALA A 157 -5.65 -18.96 -2.94
CA ALA A 157 -5.88 -20.38 -2.70
C ALA A 157 -6.18 -21.14 -4.00
N ILE A 158 -7.02 -20.59 -4.88
CA ILE A 158 -7.34 -21.18 -6.18
C ILE A 158 -6.10 -21.23 -7.08
N SER A 159 -5.27 -20.20 -7.07
CA SER A 159 -4.03 -20.17 -7.86
C SER A 159 -3.05 -21.28 -7.45
N VAL A 160 -2.93 -21.58 -6.15
CA VAL A 160 -2.09 -22.67 -5.66
C VAL A 160 -2.56 -24.01 -6.16
N THR A 161 -3.87 -24.27 -6.17
CA THR A 161 -4.41 -25.55 -6.67
C THR A 161 -4.18 -25.72 -8.16
N MET A 162 -4.30 -24.67 -8.96
CA MET A 162 -4.02 -24.70 -10.39
C MET A 162 -2.54 -24.96 -10.70
N THR A 163 -1.62 -24.33 -9.98
CA THR A 163 -0.18 -24.55 -10.19
C THR A 163 0.26 -25.96 -9.78
N THR A 164 -0.30 -26.51 -8.72
CA THR A 164 -0.02 -27.87 -8.26
C THR A 164 -0.48 -28.90 -9.30
N SER A 165 -1.64 -28.71 -9.89
CA SER A 165 -2.16 -29.60 -10.95
C SER A 165 -1.34 -29.55 -12.23
N ALA A 166 -0.72 -28.40 -12.55
CA ALA A 166 0.15 -28.26 -13.72
C ALA A 166 1.54 -28.89 -13.55
N ILE A 167 1.98 -29.11 -12.31
CA ILE A 167 3.30 -29.74 -12.01
C ILE A 167 3.18 -31.28 -11.99
N THR A 168 2.00 -31.83 -11.91
CA THR A 168 1.76 -33.28 -11.80
C THR A 168 1.60 -33.97 -13.19
N LEU A 169 1.76 -33.24 -14.28
CA LEU A 169 1.79 -33.73 -15.66
C LEU A 169 3.23 -33.82 -16.16
#